data_cf30704972b668b1e72b6259c2330a49
#
_entry.id   cf30704972b668b1e72b6259c2330a49
#
_cell.length_a   1.000
_cell.length_b   1.000
_cell.length_c   1.000
_cell.angle_alpha   90.00
_cell.angle_beta   90.00
_cell.angle_gamma   90.00
#
_symmetry.space_group_name_H-M   'P 1'
#
loop_
_entity.id
_entity.type
_entity.pdbx_description
1 polymer ?
#
loop_
_entity_poly.entity_id
_entity_poly.type
_entity_poly.pdbx_seq_one_letter_code
_entity_poly.pdbx_strand_id
1 'polypeptide(L)'
;VSLRSAQGIYSFIDKERYNLYIVEMQGNRWEVVLPSGEKTPIDRNDFSFTENGEKKNFDFAYITIHGTPGENGLLQGYFDLIGIPYSSCNVLVSAMTFNKFTCNQYLKGFGIRVSESMILRKGFEILDEEVINKVGLPCFIKPNAGGSSFGVTKVKTKEQIQPAIEKAFGESDEVMIEAFMQGTEITCGCYKTKDKEVVFPITEVVTSNEFFDY
;
A
#
# COMPACT_ATOMS: atom_id res chain seq x y z
N VAL A 1 -10.74 5.19 5.00
CA VAL A 1 -9.80 5.99 4.17
C VAL A 1 -10.16 5.85 2.70
N SER A 2 -10.14 4.66 2.09
CA SER A 2 -10.35 4.42 0.64
C SER A 2 -11.62 5.06 0.06
N LEU A 3 -12.77 4.93 0.76
CA LEU A 3 -14.03 5.55 0.30
C LEU A 3 -13.95 7.08 0.28
N ARG A 4 -13.30 7.71 1.25
CA ARG A 4 -13.09 9.17 1.24
C ARG A 4 -12.19 9.59 0.07
N SER A 5 -11.14 8.82 -0.21
CA SER A 5 -10.27 9.05 -1.38
C SER A 5 -11.06 8.94 -2.68
N ALA A 6 -11.87 7.90 -2.84
CA ALA A 6 -12.73 7.71 -4.02
C ALA A 6 -13.70 8.89 -4.20
N GLN A 7 -14.38 9.32 -3.14
CA GLN A 7 -15.31 10.47 -3.17
C GLN A 7 -14.59 11.79 -3.52
N GLY A 8 -13.38 12.00 -2.96
CA GLY A 8 -12.55 13.16 -3.29
C GLY A 8 -12.18 13.18 -4.77
N ILE A 9 -11.63 12.08 -5.29
CA ILE A 9 -11.29 11.96 -6.72
C ILE A 9 -12.52 12.13 -7.60
N TYR A 10 -13.64 11.47 -7.27
CA TYR A 10 -14.90 11.62 -8.00
C TYR A 10 -15.38 13.07 -8.11
N SER A 11 -15.10 13.90 -7.08
CA SER A 11 -15.49 15.32 -7.08
C SER A 11 -14.63 16.18 -8.02
N PHE A 12 -13.37 15.78 -8.28
CA PHE A 12 -12.42 16.57 -9.06
C PHE A 12 -12.31 16.16 -10.53
N ILE A 13 -12.67 14.93 -10.89
CA ILE A 13 -12.58 14.47 -12.28
C ILE A 13 -13.66 15.17 -13.13
N ASP A 14 -13.28 15.55 -14.34
CA ASP A 14 -14.13 16.20 -15.33
C ASP A 14 -15.24 15.26 -15.83
N LYS A 15 -16.46 15.52 -15.40
CA LYS A 15 -17.66 14.73 -15.71
C LYS A 15 -18.25 15.01 -17.11
N GLU A 16 -17.76 16.06 -17.79
CA GLU A 16 -18.13 16.28 -19.19
C GLU A 16 -17.35 15.36 -20.13
N ARG A 17 -16.17 14.91 -19.67
CA ARG A 17 -15.29 14.04 -20.45
C ARG A 17 -15.39 12.57 -20.09
N TYR A 18 -15.82 12.25 -18.86
CA TYR A 18 -15.80 10.90 -18.32
C TYR A 18 -17.12 10.53 -17.64
N ASN A 19 -17.60 9.32 -17.91
CA ASN A 19 -18.66 8.69 -17.14
C ASN A 19 -18.04 8.02 -15.92
N LEU A 20 -18.29 8.55 -14.74
CA LEU A 20 -17.65 8.13 -13.50
C LEU A 20 -18.58 7.29 -12.62
N TYR A 21 -18.07 6.20 -12.13
CA TYR A 21 -18.74 5.36 -11.15
C TYR A 21 -17.79 5.04 -10.00
N ILE A 22 -18.31 5.00 -8.78
CA ILE A 22 -17.56 4.46 -7.63
C ILE A 22 -17.89 2.99 -7.50
N VAL A 23 -16.87 2.14 -7.47
CA VAL A 23 -16.99 0.72 -7.19
C VAL A 23 -16.51 0.46 -5.78
N GLU A 24 -17.41 -0.06 -4.95
CA GLU A 24 -17.09 -0.49 -3.58
C GLU A 24 -16.79 -1.98 -3.57
N MET A 25 -15.65 -2.34 -2.95
CA MET A 25 -15.21 -3.72 -2.81
C MET A 25 -15.09 -4.08 -1.33
N GLN A 26 -15.87 -5.06 -0.90
CA GLN A 26 -15.83 -5.57 0.47
C GLN A 26 -15.82 -7.11 0.44
N GLY A 27 -14.64 -7.69 0.61
CA GLY A 27 -14.46 -9.14 0.45
C GLY A 27 -14.87 -9.59 -0.95
N ASN A 28 -15.85 -10.48 -1.03
CA ASN A 28 -16.39 -10.99 -2.30
C ASN A 28 -17.57 -10.15 -2.85
N ARG A 29 -18.01 -9.14 -2.14
CA ARG A 29 -19.10 -8.24 -2.55
C ARG A 29 -18.51 -7.01 -3.23
N TRP A 30 -18.74 -6.90 -4.53
CA TRP A 30 -18.29 -5.79 -5.36
C TRP A 30 -19.51 -5.13 -5.99
N GLU A 31 -19.68 -3.83 -5.79
CA GLU A 31 -20.88 -3.10 -6.19
C GLU A 31 -20.52 -1.73 -6.76
N VAL A 32 -21.23 -1.35 -7.81
CA VAL A 32 -21.22 0.02 -8.34
C VAL A 32 -22.24 0.85 -7.57
N VAL A 33 -21.87 2.04 -7.17
CA VAL A 33 -22.79 3.07 -6.67
C VAL A 33 -23.30 3.86 -7.87
N LEU A 34 -24.58 3.70 -8.19
CA LEU A 34 -25.23 4.42 -9.28
C LEU A 34 -25.47 5.89 -8.91
N PRO A 35 -25.68 6.77 -9.89
CA PRO A 35 -26.04 8.18 -9.64
C PRO A 35 -27.29 8.37 -8.77
N SER A 36 -28.22 7.42 -8.80
CA SER A 36 -29.39 7.38 -7.91
C SER A 36 -29.06 7.12 -6.44
N GLY A 37 -27.84 6.65 -6.14
CA GLY A 37 -27.43 6.15 -4.82
C GLY A 37 -27.70 4.66 -4.61
N GLU A 38 -28.40 4.01 -5.53
CA GLU A 38 -28.59 2.56 -5.51
C GLU A 38 -27.29 1.84 -5.82
N LYS A 39 -27.16 0.59 -5.36
CA LYS A 39 -26.00 -0.26 -5.64
C LYS A 39 -26.38 -1.44 -6.52
N THR A 40 -25.58 -1.68 -7.53
CA THR A 40 -25.71 -2.82 -8.42
C THR A 40 -24.43 -3.69 -8.37
N PRO A 41 -24.55 -5.03 -8.42
CA PRO A 41 -23.38 -5.90 -8.33
C PRO A 41 -22.54 -5.81 -9.60
N ILE A 42 -21.21 -5.98 -9.43
CA ILE A 42 -20.23 -6.19 -10.50
C ILE A 42 -20.23 -7.66 -10.91
N ASP A 43 -20.30 -7.92 -12.22
CA ASP A 43 -19.91 -9.22 -12.78
C ASP A 43 -18.38 -9.33 -12.76
N ARG A 44 -17.84 -10.18 -11.88
CA ARG A 44 -16.41 -10.34 -11.71
C ARG A 44 -15.71 -11.11 -12.83
N ASN A 45 -16.45 -11.63 -13.80
CA ASN A 45 -15.84 -12.29 -14.96
C ASN A 45 -15.26 -11.27 -15.94
N ASP A 46 -15.88 -10.09 -16.05
CA ASP A 46 -15.48 -9.04 -16.98
C ASP A 46 -15.53 -7.61 -16.41
N PHE A 47 -15.77 -7.51 -15.10
CA PHE A 47 -15.90 -6.24 -14.36
C PHE A 47 -17.00 -5.32 -14.90
N SER A 48 -18.07 -5.88 -15.45
CA SER A 48 -19.24 -5.14 -15.93
C SER A 48 -20.34 -5.02 -14.87
N PHE A 49 -21.31 -4.16 -15.12
CA PHE A 49 -22.53 -4.02 -14.29
C PHE A 49 -23.74 -3.75 -15.17
N THR A 50 -24.94 -3.81 -14.59
CA THR A 50 -26.19 -3.47 -15.29
C THR A 50 -26.76 -2.18 -14.74
N GLU A 51 -27.05 -1.23 -15.62
CA GLU A 51 -27.75 0.01 -15.32
C GLU A 51 -28.95 0.18 -16.27
N ASN A 52 -30.14 0.36 -15.74
CA ASN A 52 -31.41 0.50 -16.50
C ASN A 52 -31.63 -0.67 -17.50
N GLY A 53 -31.24 -1.88 -17.15
CA GLY A 53 -31.36 -3.06 -17.99
C GLY A 53 -30.27 -3.21 -19.07
N GLU A 54 -29.36 -2.28 -19.17
CA GLU A 54 -28.23 -2.31 -20.11
C GLU A 54 -26.93 -2.70 -19.43
N LYS A 55 -26.15 -3.58 -20.07
CA LYS A 55 -24.81 -3.91 -19.65
C LYS A 55 -23.85 -2.76 -19.91
N LYS A 56 -23.12 -2.33 -18.88
CA LYS A 56 -22.07 -1.30 -18.95
C LYS A 56 -20.71 -1.92 -18.64
N ASN A 57 -19.68 -1.50 -19.37
CA ASN A 57 -18.29 -1.90 -19.19
C ASN A 57 -17.46 -0.67 -18.75
N PHE A 58 -16.31 -0.91 -18.16
CA PHE A 58 -15.35 0.13 -17.82
C PHE A 58 -14.17 0.12 -18.80
N ASP A 59 -13.77 1.32 -19.23
CA ASP A 59 -12.58 1.53 -20.08
C ASP A 59 -11.31 1.69 -19.26
N PHE A 60 -11.45 2.04 -17.98
CA PHE A 60 -10.33 2.34 -17.09
C PHE A 60 -10.72 2.22 -15.61
N ALA A 61 -9.83 1.69 -14.79
CA ALA A 61 -9.98 1.60 -13.34
C ALA A 61 -9.03 2.55 -12.61
N TYR A 62 -9.58 3.58 -11.92
CA TYR A 62 -8.81 4.44 -11.03
C TYR A 62 -8.81 3.85 -9.62
N ILE A 63 -7.68 3.25 -9.22
CA ILE A 63 -7.57 2.54 -7.95
C ILE A 63 -7.27 3.53 -6.82
N THR A 64 -8.18 3.60 -5.82
CA THR A 64 -8.04 4.42 -4.60
C THR A 64 -8.05 3.57 -3.32
N ILE A 65 -7.97 2.26 -3.46
CA ILE A 65 -7.97 1.34 -2.33
C ILE A 65 -6.59 1.39 -1.68
N HIS A 66 -6.55 1.78 -0.41
CA HIS A 66 -5.34 1.69 0.42
C HIS A 66 -5.21 0.28 1.01
N GLY A 67 -4.01 -0.26 0.97
CA GLY A 67 -3.74 -1.63 1.42
C GLY A 67 -4.20 -2.68 0.41
N THR A 68 -4.45 -3.87 0.91
CA THR A 68 -4.96 -5.00 0.13
C THR A 68 -6.44 -4.80 -0.22
N PRO A 69 -6.89 -5.06 -1.46
CA PRO A 69 -6.13 -5.59 -2.61
C PRO A 69 -5.57 -4.51 -3.56
N GLY A 70 -5.65 -3.22 -3.21
CA GLY A 70 -5.38 -2.12 -4.12
C GLY A 70 -3.89 -1.82 -4.34
N GLU A 71 -3.03 -2.11 -3.34
CA GLU A 71 -1.61 -1.75 -3.39
C GLU A 71 -0.66 -2.94 -3.51
N ASN A 72 -1.14 -4.17 -3.32
CA ASN A 72 -0.31 -5.38 -3.24
C ASN A 72 -0.23 -6.22 -4.52
N GLY A 73 -0.74 -5.72 -5.65
CA GLY A 73 -0.70 -6.41 -6.93
C GLY A 73 -1.92 -7.29 -7.23
N LEU A 74 -2.77 -7.61 -6.25
CA LEU A 74 -3.91 -8.52 -6.46
C LEU A 74 -4.95 -7.93 -7.42
N LEU A 75 -5.34 -6.68 -7.20
CA LEU A 75 -6.32 -6.01 -8.06
C LEU A 75 -5.75 -5.70 -9.44
N GLN A 76 -4.47 -5.34 -9.49
CA GLN A 76 -3.73 -5.15 -10.73
C GLN A 76 -3.72 -6.43 -11.58
N GLY A 77 -3.42 -7.58 -10.96
CA GLY A 77 -3.44 -8.87 -11.64
C GLY A 77 -4.82 -9.25 -12.15
N TYR A 78 -5.86 -8.96 -11.41
CA TYR A 78 -7.22 -9.15 -11.88
C TYR A 78 -7.54 -8.30 -13.11
N PHE A 79 -7.20 -7.00 -13.09
CA PHE A 79 -7.41 -6.11 -14.23
C PHE A 79 -6.56 -6.50 -15.46
N ASP A 80 -5.31 -6.93 -15.24
CA ASP A 80 -4.46 -7.45 -16.33
C ASP A 80 -5.11 -8.65 -17.03
N LEU A 81 -5.71 -9.60 -16.26
CA LEU A 81 -6.36 -10.79 -16.80
C LEU A 81 -7.60 -10.47 -17.67
N ILE A 82 -8.35 -9.45 -17.29
CA ILE A 82 -9.57 -9.04 -18.03
C ILE A 82 -9.34 -7.88 -19.00
N GLY A 83 -8.10 -7.37 -19.08
CA GLY A 83 -7.70 -6.35 -20.05
C GLY A 83 -8.19 -4.93 -19.76
N ILE A 84 -8.50 -4.58 -18.51
CA ILE A 84 -8.87 -3.21 -18.11
C ILE A 84 -7.65 -2.45 -17.65
N PRO A 85 -7.26 -1.33 -18.30
CA PRO A 85 -6.17 -0.46 -17.85
C PRO A 85 -6.50 0.17 -16.49
N TYR A 86 -5.46 0.47 -15.69
CA TYR A 86 -5.61 1.02 -14.34
C TYR A 86 -4.55 2.06 -13.97
N SER A 87 -4.77 2.81 -12.89
CA SER A 87 -3.99 3.99 -12.50
C SER A 87 -2.77 3.72 -11.64
N SER A 88 -2.41 2.48 -11.35
CA SER A 88 -1.26 2.14 -10.48
C SER A 88 -0.12 1.47 -11.24
N CYS A 89 0.96 1.12 -10.52
CA CYS A 89 2.03 0.28 -11.04
C CYS A 89 1.49 -1.11 -11.43
N ASN A 90 2.26 -1.83 -12.26
CA ASN A 90 1.94 -3.21 -12.62
C ASN A 90 2.02 -4.15 -11.40
N VAL A 91 1.57 -5.40 -11.58
CA VAL A 91 1.51 -6.44 -10.54
C VAL A 91 2.83 -6.58 -9.78
N LEU A 92 3.94 -6.75 -10.51
CA LEU A 92 5.25 -6.99 -9.88
C LEU A 92 5.70 -5.81 -9.02
N VAL A 93 5.62 -4.60 -9.57
CA VAL A 93 6.04 -3.40 -8.84
C VAL A 93 5.15 -3.15 -7.63
N SER A 94 3.83 -3.29 -7.77
CA SER A 94 2.89 -3.14 -6.67
C SER A 94 3.15 -4.15 -5.55
N ALA A 95 3.29 -5.44 -5.87
CA ALA A 95 3.56 -6.48 -4.88
C ALA A 95 4.91 -6.26 -4.17
N MET A 96 5.95 -5.93 -4.93
CA MET A 96 7.30 -5.72 -4.40
C MET A 96 7.38 -4.50 -3.49
N THR A 97 6.79 -3.37 -3.88
CA THR A 97 6.85 -2.13 -3.09
C THR A 97 5.95 -2.18 -1.86
N PHE A 98 4.88 -2.96 -1.89
CA PHE A 98 4.03 -3.20 -0.73
C PHE A 98 4.72 -4.04 0.35
N ASN A 99 5.64 -4.93 -0.03
CA ASN A 99 6.48 -5.73 0.87
C ASN A 99 7.77 -4.96 1.18
N LYS A 100 7.84 -4.35 2.37
CA LYS A 100 8.93 -3.44 2.77
C LYS A 100 10.31 -4.09 2.71
N PHE A 101 10.43 -5.32 3.22
CA PHE A 101 11.69 -6.04 3.22
C PHE A 101 12.15 -6.35 1.79
N THR A 102 11.25 -6.89 0.95
CA THR A 102 11.56 -7.19 -0.45
C THR A 102 11.96 -5.94 -1.22
N CYS A 103 11.23 -4.82 -1.04
CA CYS A 103 11.56 -3.54 -1.65
C CYS A 103 12.97 -3.08 -1.27
N ASN A 104 13.31 -3.11 0.01
CA ASN A 104 14.65 -2.73 0.49
C ASN A 104 15.75 -3.64 -0.07
N GLN A 105 15.55 -4.96 -0.09
CA GLN A 105 16.54 -5.89 -0.66
C GLN A 105 16.71 -5.67 -2.18
N TYR A 106 15.63 -5.41 -2.89
CA TYR A 106 15.69 -5.10 -4.32
C TYR A 106 16.49 -3.82 -4.58
N LEU A 107 16.18 -2.73 -3.86
CA LEU A 107 16.89 -1.44 -3.99
C LEU A 107 18.37 -1.53 -3.61
N LYS A 108 18.70 -2.32 -2.59
CA LYS A 108 20.09 -2.60 -2.18
C LYS A 108 20.89 -3.22 -3.32
N GLY A 109 20.27 -4.08 -4.15
CA GLY A 109 20.86 -4.67 -5.34
C GLY A 109 21.28 -3.67 -6.42
N PHE A 110 20.68 -2.48 -6.42
CA PHE A 110 21.03 -1.35 -7.32
C PHE A 110 21.97 -0.32 -6.66
N GLY A 111 22.54 -0.65 -5.50
CA GLY A 111 23.47 0.24 -4.79
C GLY A 111 22.77 1.38 -4.04
N ILE A 112 21.45 1.38 -3.94
CA ILE A 112 20.72 2.34 -3.12
C ILE A 112 20.90 1.97 -1.64
N ARG A 113 21.32 2.95 -0.83
CA ARG A 113 21.49 2.74 0.60
C ARG A 113 20.14 2.59 1.28
N VAL A 114 19.94 1.45 1.92
CA VAL A 114 18.75 1.11 2.71
C VAL A 114 19.17 0.78 4.14
N SER A 115 18.23 0.81 5.07
CA SER A 115 18.47 0.38 6.44
C SER A 115 18.83 -1.10 6.50
N GLU A 116 19.81 -1.47 7.34
CA GLU A 116 20.07 -2.88 7.63
C GLU A 116 18.84 -3.49 8.28
N SER A 117 18.41 -4.63 7.79
CA SER A 117 17.12 -5.20 8.19
C SER A 117 17.11 -6.72 8.20
N MET A 118 16.13 -7.26 8.90
CA MET A 118 15.83 -8.68 8.94
C MET A 118 14.32 -8.90 8.93
N ILE A 119 13.91 -10.10 8.56
CA ILE A 119 12.50 -10.50 8.52
C ILE A 119 12.27 -11.67 9.45
N LEU A 120 11.20 -11.60 10.22
CA LEU A 120 10.71 -12.67 11.06
C LEU A 120 9.32 -13.08 10.58
N ARG A 121 9.11 -14.38 10.42
CA ARG A 121 7.82 -14.98 10.04
C ARG A 121 7.10 -15.54 11.23
N LYS A 122 5.80 -15.46 11.24
CA LYS A 122 4.95 -16.00 12.28
C LYS A 122 5.23 -17.49 12.49
N GLY A 123 5.37 -17.90 13.74
CA GLY A 123 5.75 -19.27 14.10
C GLY A 123 7.23 -19.53 14.22
N PHE A 124 8.10 -18.54 13.91
CA PHE A 124 9.52 -18.59 14.18
C PHE A 124 9.86 -17.66 15.35
N GLU A 125 10.83 -18.07 16.15
CA GLU A 125 11.34 -17.29 17.27
C GLU A 125 12.67 -16.63 16.88
N ILE A 126 13.00 -15.53 17.52
CA ILE A 126 14.27 -14.83 17.41
C ILE A 126 14.72 -14.38 18.80
N LEU A 127 16.00 -14.49 19.05
CA LEU A 127 16.59 -13.98 20.29
C LEU A 127 16.85 -12.48 20.20
N ASP A 128 16.62 -11.76 21.28
CA ASP A 128 16.85 -10.31 21.34
C ASP A 128 18.29 -9.94 20.98
N GLU A 129 19.25 -10.76 21.37
CA GLU A 129 20.67 -10.60 21.03
C GLU A 129 20.92 -10.68 19.52
N GLU A 130 20.21 -11.54 18.80
CA GLU A 130 20.33 -11.63 17.34
C GLU A 130 19.82 -10.34 16.68
N VAL A 131 18.70 -9.79 17.18
CA VAL A 131 18.17 -8.50 16.73
C VAL A 131 19.19 -7.40 16.97
N ILE A 132 19.70 -7.28 18.21
CA ILE A 132 20.66 -6.24 18.60
C ILE A 132 21.95 -6.35 17.80
N ASN A 133 22.47 -7.55 17.60
CA ASN A 133 23.70 -7.77 16.84
C ASN A 133 23.54 -7.44 15.36
N LYS A 134 22.34 -7.64 14.79
CA LYS A 134 22.08 -7.44 13.36
C LYS A 134 21.72 -5.99 13.02
N VAL A 135 20.82 -5.37 13.78
CA VAL A 135 20.29 -4.03 13.45
C VAL A 135 20.64 -2.95 14.46
N GLY A 136 21.07 -3.33 15.67
CA GLY A 136 21.37 -2.41 16.77
C GLY A 136 20.11 -1.81 17.42
N LEU A 137 20.35 -0.90 18.37
CA LEU A 137 19.32 -0.07 19.00
C LEU A 137 19.69 1.41 18.87
N PRO A 138 18.73 2.32 18.66
CA PRO A 138 17.32 2.03 18.46
C PRO A 138 17.06 1.36 17.11
N CYS A 139 15.96 0.59 17.02
CA CYS A 139 15.49 -0.01 15.77
C CYS A 139 13.97 0.19 15.61
N PHE A 140 13.47 -0.07 14.40
CA PHE A 140 12.05 -0.15 14.14
C PHE A 140 11.61 -1.59 13.96
N ILE A 141 10.49 -1.95 14.60
CA ILE A 141 9.81 -3.23 14.41
C ILE A 141 8.43 -2.92 13.86
N LYS A 142 8.10 -3.48 12.70
CA LYS A 142 6.89 -3.13 11.95
C LYS A 142 6.37 -4.30 11.10
N PRO A 143 5.06 -4.31 10.78
CA PRO A 143 4.50 -5.23 9.79
C PRO A 143 5.24 -5.10 8.45
N ASN A 144 5.62 -6.23 7.86
CA ASN A 144 6.33 -6.22 6.57
C ASN A 144 5.43 -5.77 5.42
N ALA A 145 4.15 -6.16 5.43
CA ALA A 145 3.12 -5.69 4.52
C ALA A 145 2.10 -4.82 5.26
N GLY A 146 1.58 -3.79 4.60
CA GLY A 146 0.64 -2.85 5.19
C GLY A 146 1.11 -1.41 5.15
N GLY A 147 0.27 -0.49 5.62
CA GLY A 147 0.48 0.96 5.57
C GLY A 147 0.06 1.68 6.85
N SER A 148 0.03 3.02 6.79
CA SER A 148 -0.51 3.92 7.82
C SER A 148 0.09 3.73 9.22
N SER A 149 1.35 3.29 9.32
CA SER A 149 2.10 3.10 10.57
C SER A 149 1.43 2.19 11.63
N PHE A 150 0.38 1.43 11.26
CA PHE A 150 -0.21 0.45 12.17
C PHE A 150 0.81 -0.64 12.54
N GLY A 151 0.88 -0.98 13.82
CA GLY A 151 1.79 -2.01 14.32
C GLY A 151 3.28 -1.60 14.37
N VAL A 152 3.62 -0.37 13.97
CA VAL A 152 5.01 0.13 14.03
C VAL A 152 5.39 0.47 15.46
N THR A 153 6.62 0.14 15.84
CA THR A 153 7.21 0.49 17.14
C THR A 153 8.68 0.84 16.98
N LYS A 154 9.09 2.00 17.51
CA LYS A 154 10.50 2.35 17.70
C LYS A 154 10.98 1.76 19.02
N VAL A 155 11.88 0.80 18.94
CA VAL A 155 12.43 0.04 20.06
C VAL A 155 13.76 0.66 20.47
N LYS A 156 13.88 1.04 21.76
CA LYS A 156 15.07 1.69 22.33
C LYS A 156 15.84 0.80 23.29
N THR A 157 15.17 -0.18 23.88
CA THR A 157 15.76 -1.11 24.85
C THR A 157 15.43 -2.55 24.49
N LYS A 158 16.23 -3.49 25.00
CA LYS A 158 16.07 -4.93 24.75
C LYS A 158 14.67 -5.44 25.14
N GLU A 159 14.15 -5.00 26.27
CA GLU A 159 12.88 -5.46 26.84
C GLU A 159 11.66 -5.10 25.96
N GLN A 160 11.84 -4.13 25.06
CA GLN A 160 10.79 -3.70 24.13
C GLN A 160 10.69 -4.57 22.88
N ILE A 161 11.69 -5.41 22.60
CA ILE A 161 11.78 -6.18 21.33
C ILE A 161 10.59 -7.13 21.19
N GLN A 162 10.41 -8.07 22.12
CA GLN A 162 9.37 -9.09 22.00
C GLN A 162 7.95 -8.49 21.99
N PRO A 163 7.59 -7.55 22.88
CA PRO A 163 6.29 -6.88 22.81
C PRO A 163 6.03 -6.16 21.48
N ALA A 164 7.07 -5.56 20.87
CA ALA A 164 6.94 -4.90 19.57
C ALA A 164 6.74 -5.90 18.43
N ILE A 165 7.41 -7.06 18.47
CA ILE A 165 7.23 -8.16 17.52
C ILE A 165 5.78 -8.70 17.59
N GLU A 166 5.28 -8.97 18.80
CA GLU A 166 3.90 -9.44 19.01
C GLU A 166 2.87 -8.45 18.45
N LYS A 167 3.07 -7.14 18.73
CA LYS A 167 2.22 -6.08 18.21
C LYS A 167 2.21 -6.06 16.68
N ALA A 168 3.38 -6.19 16.04
CA ALA A 168 3.50 -6.18 14.59
C ALA A 168 2.89 -7.44 13.94
N PHE A 169 2.97 -8.61 14.60
CA PHE A 169 2.28 -9.83 14.18
C PHE A 169 0.75 -9.78 14.29
N GLY A 170 0.21 -8.82 15.04
CA GLY A 170 -1.22 -8.52 15.03
C GLY A 170 -1.73 -8.00 13.69
N GLU A 171 -0.85 -7.42 12.86
CA GLU A 171 -1.18 -6.77 11.60
C GLU A 171 -0.68 -7.55 10.35
N SER A 172 0.32 -8.43 10.49
CA SER A 172 0.93 -9.15 9.36
C SER A 172 1.57 -10.45 9.83
N ASP A 173 1.58 -11.48 8.98
CA ASP A 173 2.29 -12.74 9.25
C ASP A 173 3.81 -12.65 9.06
N GLU A 174 4.31 -11.51 8.59
CA GLU A 174 5.73 -11.19 8.50
C GLU A 174 6.02 -9.86 9.17
N VAL A 175 7.06 -9.82 9.97
CA VAL A 175 7.55 -8.63 10.68
C VAL A 175 8.92 -8.25 10.16
N MET A 176 9.09 -7.00 9.77
CA MET A 176 10.37 -6.42 9.43
C MET A 176 10.97 -5.72 10.66
N ILE A 177 12.21 -6.03 10.94
CA ILE A 177 13.02 -5.38 11.97
C ILE A 177 14.15 -4.65 11.25
N GLU A 178 14.28 -3.33 11.44
CA GLU A 178 15.27 -2.52 10.74
C GLU A 178 15.99 -1.53 11.64
N ALA A 179 17.25 -1.27 11.34
CA ALA A 179 18.05 -0.28 12.04
C ALA A 179 17.44 1.12 11.88
N PHE A 180 17.50 1.93 12.94
CA PHE A 180 17.13 3.34 12.85
C PHE A 180 18.12 4.10 11.97
N MET A 181 17.61 4.83 10.99
CA MET A 181 18.40 5.76 10.18
C MET A 181 18.16 7.18 10.69
N GLN A 182 19.22 7.80 11.18
CA GLN A 182 19.15 9.20 11.59
C GLN A 182 19.18 10.09 10.35
N GLY A 183 18.29 11.08 10.29
CA GLY A 183 18.21 12.03 9.19
C GLY A 183 16.87 12.76 9.14
N THR A 184 16.65 13.47 8.05
CA THR A 184 15.39 14.15 7.75
C THR A 184 14.48 13.21 6.95
N GLU A 185 13.23 13.07 7.38
CA GLU A 185 12.24 12.33 6.63
C GLU A 185 11.73 13.16 5.46
N ILE A 186 11.78 12.60 4.27
CA ILE A 186 11.36 13.25 3.03
C ILE A 186 10.41 12.37 2.25
N THR A 187 9.57 13.00 1.43
CA THR A 187 8.76 12.34 0.43
C THR A 187 8.95 12.99 -0.94
N CYS A 188 8.79 12.21 -2.00
CA CYS A 188 8.87 12.69 -3.36
C CYS A 188 7.82 12.00 -4.21
N GLY A 189 6.87 12.77 -4.73
CA GLY A 189 5.86 12.26 -5.65
C GLY A 189 6.43 12.11 -7.06
N CYS A 190 5.97 11.09 -7.78
CA CYS A 190 6.26 10.94 -9.19
C CYS A 190 5.09 10.29 -9.92
N TYR A 191 5.02 10.52 -11.24
CA TYR A 191 4.15 9.76 -12.11
C TYR A 191 4.80 9.50 -13.46
N LYS A 192 4.39 8.42 -14.10
CA LYS A 192 4.81 8.02 -15.43
C LYS A 192 3.61 7.77 -16.32
N THR A 193 3.64 8.31 -17.53
CA THR A 193 2.72 7.98 -18.61
C THR A 193 3.51 7.35 -19.76
N LYS A 194 2.81 7.00 -20.86
CA LYS A 194 3.48 6.48 -22.06
C LYS A 194 4.58 7.42 -22.59
N ASP A 195 4.35 8.73 -22.51
CA ASP A 195 5.18 9.74 -23.18
C ASP A 195 5.92 10.66 -22.19
N LYS A 196 5.71 10.49 -20.87
CA LYS A 196 6.23 11.46 -19.90
C LYS A 196 6.52 10.78 -18.55
N GLU A 197 7.68 11.13 -17.98
CA GLU A 197 8.02 10.86 -16.59
C GLU A 197 8.19 12.19 -15.86
N VAL A 198 7.57 12.33 -14.70
CA VAL A 198 7.62 13.52 -13.86
C VAL A 198 7.97 13.14 -12.44
N VAL A 199 9.00 13.78 -11.92
CA VAL A 199 9.38 13.74 -10.51
C VAL A 199 9.10 15.13 -9.94
N PHE A 200 8.28 15.17 -8.89
CA PHE A 200 7.96 16.42 -8.21
C PHE A 200 9.07 16.87 -7.26
N PRO A 201 9.08 18.13 -6.82
CA PRO A 201 10.00 18.57 -5.78
C PRO A 201 9.94 17.73 -4.53
N ILE A 202 11.08 17.53 -3.88
CA ILE A 202 11.18 16.83 -2.60
C ILE A 202 10.48 17.68 -1.53
N THR A 203 9.68 17.01 -0.70
CA THR A 203 8.97 17.61 0.43
C THR A 203 9.49 17.01 1.72
N GLU A 204 9.83 17.85 2.69
CA GLU A 204 10.18 17.43 4.05
C GLU A 204 8.91 17.08 4.83
N VAL A 205 8.94 15.97 5.57
CA VAL A 205 7.88 15.56 6.48
C VAL A 205 8.21 16.10 7.86
N VAL A 206 7.41 17.05 8.33
CA VAL A 206 7.57 17.65 9.66
C VAL A 206 6.48 17.11 10.58
N THR A 207 6.87 16.50 11.69
CA THR A 207 5.96 15.99 12.72
C THR A 207 6.43 16.43 14.10
N SER A 208 5.49 16.62 15.03
CA SER A 208 5.78 16.83 16.45
C SER A 208 6.05 15.52 17.20
N ASN A 209 5.74 14.39 16.58
CA ASN A 209 5.97 13.07 17.14
C ASN A 209 7.40 12.59 16.89
N GLU A 210 7.81 11.53 17.55
CA GLU A 210 9.16 10.97 17.43
C GLU A 210 9.43 10.38 16.01
N PHE A 211 8.38 10.02 15.30
CA PHE A 211 8.36 9.63 13.89
C PHE A 211 6.95 9.90 13.33
N PHE A 212 6.82 9.90 12.00
CA PHE A 212 5.53 10.12 11.35
C PHE A 212 4.62 8.91 11.56
N ASP A 213 3.56 9.10 12.34
CA ASP A 213 2.51 8.14 12.63
C ASP A 213 1.12 8.76 12.47
N TYR A 214 0.07 7.94 12.62
CA TYR A 214 -1.33 8.37 12.60
C TYR A 214 -1.87 8.58 14.00
#